data_d5d6a22b324c36c9520efed42f4e9faa
#
_entry.id   d5d6a22b324c36c9520efed42f4e9faa
#
_cell.length_a   1.000
_cell.length_b   1.000
_cell.length_c   1.000
_cell.angle_alpha   90.00
_cell.angle_beta   90.00
_cell.angle_gamma   90.00
#
_symmetry.space_group_name_H-M   'P 1'
#
loop_
_entity.id
_entity.type
_entity.pdbx_description
1 polymer ?
#
loop_
_entity_poly.entity_id
_entity_poly.type
_entity_poly.pdbx_seq_one_letter_code
_entity_poly.pdbx_strand_id
1 'polypeptide(L)'
;MQKSYDVEQAYRDANALLEGHFLLASGNHSNRYLQSAKVLEYPRKAYLLKYALAEMIRSYGIEVDTVCAPALGGVLAGYELARSLNVRSIFVEKKEGGMELRRGFEVSKGEKVIICEDIITTGGSALKAAQAIEALGGVVVAFASLANRGFCKRVGNDADAKEACSLPKDVPLFSLGDFTFEMFAPEECPMCKEGSIAVKPGSKG
;
A
#
# COMPACT_ATOMS: atom_id res chain seq x y z
N MET A 1 -4.53 16.55 21.69
CA MET A 1 -5.27 15.30 21.40
C MET A 1 -5.19 15.05 19.90
N GLN A 2 -4.38 14.07 19.49
CA GLN A 2 -4.24 13.64 18.11
C GLN A 2 -5.56 12.95 17.73
N LYS A 3 -6.34 13.52 16.81
CA LYS A 3 -7.49 12.81 16.25
C LYS A 3 -6.94 11.57 15.53
N SER A 4 -7.16 10.39 16.11
CA SER A 4 -6.91 9.16 15.37
C SER A 4 -7.83 9.17 14.16
N TYR A 5 -7.26 9.28 12.98
CA TYR A 5 -8.01 9.16 11.74
C TYR A 5 -8.41 7.69 11.59
N ASP A 6 -9.71 7.43 11.64
CA ASP A 6 -10.26 6.10 11.39
C ASP A 6 -10.23 5.83 9.88
N VAL A 7 -9.20 5.12 9.45
CA VAL A 7 -9.01 4.75 8.05
C VAL A 7 -10.11 3.80 7.57
N GLU A 8 -10.60 2.90 8.44
CA GLU A 8 -11.69 1.99 8.09
C GLU A 8 -12.97 2.76 7.80
N GLN A 9 -13.33 3.74 8.65
CA GLN A 9 -14.48 4.61 8.42
C GLN A 9 -14.32 5.40 7.11
N ALA A 10 -13.11 5.88 6.79
CA ALA A 10 -12.85 6.59 5.52
C ALA A 10 -13.10 5.68 4.29
N TYR A 11 -12.75 4.38 4.38
CA TYR A 11 -13.02 3.42 3.31
C TYR A 11 -14.53 3.11 3.21
N ARG A 12 -15.24 2.98 4.33
CA ARG A 12 -16.71 2.80 4.34
C ARG A 12 -17.44 4.01 3.75
N ASP A 13 -17.10 5.22 4.16
CA ASP A 13 -17.68 6.47 3.68
C ASP A 13 -17.44 6.74 2.18
N ALA A 14 -16.40 6.14 1.62
CA ALA A 14 -16.08 6.21 0.20
C ALA A 14 -16.66 5.05 -0.62
N ASN A 15 -17.42 4.12 0.02
CA ASN A 15 -17.82 2.84 -0.58
C ASN A 15 -16.63 2.09 -1.18
N ALA A 16 -15.48 2.13 -0.49
CA ALA A 16 -14.21 1.55 -0.91
C ALA A 16 -13.88 0.24 -0.19
N LEU A 17 -14.62 -0.10 0.87
CA LEU A 17 -14.62 -1.41 1.50
C LEU A 17 -15.82 -2.18 0.95
N LEU A 18 -15.54 -3.08 0.02
CA LEU A 18 -16.57 -3.88 -0.67
C LEU A 18 -16.75 -5.22 0.05
N GLU A 19 -17.99 -5.68 0.16
CA GLU A 19 -18.36 -7.00 0.64
C GLU A 19 -18.95 -7.81 -0.51
N GLY A 20 -18.58 -9.11 -0.62
CA GLY A 20 -18.99 -9.96 -1.72
C GLY A 20 -18.03 -11.11 -1.96
N HIS A 21 -18.07 -11.73 -3.13
CA HIS A 21 -17.16 -12.81 -3.51
C HIS A 21 -16.17 -12.32 -4.57
N PHE A 22 -14.91 -12.16 -4.16
CA PHE A 22 -13.88 -11.53 -4.98
C PHE A 22 -12.74 -12.50 -5.32
N LEU A 23 -12.29 -12.43 -6.59
CA LEU A 23 -11.05 -13.06 -7.06
C LEU A 23 -9.90 -12.06 -6.90
N LEU A 24 -8.93 -12.41 -6.07
CA LEU A 24 -7.73 -11.60 -5.82
C LEU A 24 -6.65 -11.82 -6.89
N ALA A 25 -5.70 -10.91 -6.98
CA ALA A 25 -4.55 -11.04 -7.90
C ALA A 25 -3.67 -12.27 -7.61
N SER A 26 -3.71 -12.79 -6.39
CA SER A 26 -3.04 -14.03 -5.98
C SER A 26 -3.71 -15.31 -6.48
N GLY A 27 -4.91 -15.22 -7.06
CA GLY A 27 -5.77 -16.35 -7.38
C GLY A 27 -6.67 -16.80 -6.24
N ASN A 28 -6.45 -16.34 -5.02
CA ASN A 28 -7.32 -16.63 -3.87
C ASN A 28 -8.64 -15.86 -3.96
N HIS A 29 -9.66 -16.38 -3.28
CA HIS A 29 -10.94 -15.72 -3.08
C HIS A 29 -10.98 -14.97 -1.74
N SER A 30 -11.81 -13.92 -1.67
CA SER A 30 -12.05 -13.19 -0.41
C SER A 30 -13.49 -12.71 -0.34
N ASN A 31 -14.01 -12.62 0.88
CA ASN A 31 -15.34 -12.05 1.17
C ASN A 31 -15.35 -10.51 1.19
N ARG A 32 -14.18 -9.87 1.11
CA ARG A 32 -14.03 -8.40 1.13
C ARG A 32 -12.92 -7.95 0.19
N TYR A 33 -13.06 -6.71 -0.29
CA TYR A 33 -12.08 -6.08 -1.15
C TYR A 33 -11.93 -4.59 -0.81
N LEU A 34 -10.70 -4.08 -0.83
CA LEU A 34 -10.41 -2.65 -0.68
C LEU A 34 -10.17 -2.03 -2.06
N GLN A 35 -10.93 -0.97 -2.38
CA GLN A 35 -10.77 -0.20 -3.61
C GLN A 35 -10.26 1.20 -3.27
N SER A 36 -8.98 1.34 -2.96
CA SER A 36 -8.37 2.60 -2.51
C SER A 36 -8.56 3.75 -3.48
N ALA A 37 -8.66 3.48 -4.78
CA ALA A 37 -8.95 4.50 -5.79
C ALA A 37 -10.22 5.30 -5.45
N LYS A 38 -11.23 4.65 -4.84
CA LYS A 38 -12.47 5.28 -4.39
C LYS A 38 -12.28 6.25 -3.22
N VAL A 39 -11.31 6.02 -2.37
CA VAL A 39 -10.92 6.96 -1.31
C VAL A 39 -10.12 8.10 -1.90
N LEU A 40 -9.18 7.76 -2.79
CA LEU A 40 -8.24 8.70 -3.40
C LEU A 40 -8.86 9.58 -4.49
N GLU A 41 -10.05 9.23 -5.02
CA GLU A 41 -10.78 10.09 -5.96
C GLU A 41 -11.24 11.41 -5.33
N TYR A 42 -11.25 11.50 -3.98
CA TYR A 42 -11.56 12.72 -3.24
C TYR A 42 -10.28 13.36 -2.69
N PRO A 43 -9.68 14.37 -3.35
CA PRO A 43 -8.38 14.94 -2.94
C PRO A 43 -8.33 15.38 -1.48
N ARG A 44 -9.43 15.95 -0.95
CA ARG A 44 -9.50 16.37 0.45
C ARG A 44 -9.44 15.20 1.43
N LYS A 45 -10.09 14.08 1.12
CA LYS A 45 -10.01 12.86 1.93
C LYS A 45 -8.61 12.24 1.85
N ALA A 46 -8.06 12.13 0.62
CA ALA A 46 -6.70 11.66 0.39
C ALA A 46 -5.66 12.47 1.19
N TYR A 47 -5.78 13.80 1.17
CA TYR A 47 -4.93 14.70 1.96
C TYR A 47 -4.99 14.40 3.45
N LEU A 48 -6.19 14.31 4.03
CA LEU A 48 -6.33 14.11 5.48
C LEU A 48 -5.70 12.79 5.94
N LEU A 49 -5.90 11.72 5.17
CA LEU A 49 -5.30 10.41 5.46
C LEU A 49 -3.78 10.45 5.32
N LYS A 50 -3.27 11.06 4.25
CA LYS A 50 -1.83 11.13 4.01
C LYS A 50 -1.13 12.09 4.96
N TYR A 51 -1.80 13.15 5.41
CA TYR A 51 -1.29 14.01 6.47
C TYR A 51 -1.12 13.23 7.78
N ALA A 52 -2.12 12.42 8.18
CA ALA A 52 -2.02 11.58 9.36
C ALA A 52 -0.86 10.56 9.26
N LEU A 53 -0.66 9.97 8.07
CA LEU A 53 0.47 9.07 7.81
C LEU A 53 1.81 9.81 7.87
N ALA A 54 1.90 11.02 7.31
CA ALA A 54 3.09 11.85 7.37
C ALA A 54 3.46 12.24 8.81
N GLU A 55 2.48 12.60 9.65
CA GLU A 55 2.71 12.88 11.06
C GLU A 55 3.22 11.64 11.82
N MET A 56 2.70 10.46 11.51
CA MET A 56 3.21 9.20 12.06
C MET A 56 4.69 9.00 11.69
N ILE A 57 5.05 9.18 10.43
CA ILE A 57 6.44 9.04 9.94
C ILE A 57 7.37 10.06 10.63
N ARG A 58 6.95 11.33 10.72
CA ARG A 58 7.73 12.38 11.39
C ARG A 58 7.95 12.07 12.86
N SER A 59 6.95 11.53 13.55
CA SER A 59 7.07 11.21 14.98
C SER A 59 8.11 10.11 15.28
N TYR A 60 8.48 9.32 14.27
CA TYR A 60 9.57 8.33 14.34
C TYR A 60 10.93 8.89 13.96
N GLY A 61 11.04 10.17 13.61
CA GLY A 61 12.31 10.80 13.24
C GLY A 61 12.87 10.30 11.91
N ILE A 62 12.03 9.77 11.02
CA ILE A 62 12.46 9.30 9.69
C ILE A 62 12.74 10.53 8.81
N GLU A 63 14.00 10.67 8.40
CA GLU A 63 14.39 11.62 7.38
C GLU A 63 14.13 11.05 6.00
N VAL A 64 13.53 11.83 5.11
CA VAL A 64 13.14 11.41 3.76
C VAL A 64 13.34 12.54 2.75
N ASP A 65 13.88 12.20 1.59
CA ASP A 65 14.10 13.13 0.48
C ASP A 65 13.03 12.94 -0.61
N THR A 66 12.55 11.71 -0.78
CA THR A 66 11.65 11.35 -1.89
C THR A 66 10.67 10.26 -1.46
N VAL A 67 9.44 10.35 -1.96
CA VAL A 67 8.47 9.25 -1.94
C VAL A 67 8.41 8.63 -3.32
N CYS A 68 8.59 7.31 -3.39
CA CYS A 68 8.44 6.52 -4.62
C CYS A 68 7.23 5.60 -4.51
N ALA A 69 6.41 5.56 -5.56
CA ALA A 69 5.24 4.70 -5.62
C ALA A 69 5.31 3.68 -6.75
N PRO A 70 4.88 2.43 -6.55
CA PRO A 70 4.63 1.51 -7.67
C PRO A 70 3.42 1.97 -8.49
N ALA A 71 3.57 2.09 -9.80
CA ALA A 71 2.44 2.40 -10.66
C ALA A 71 1.57 1.12 -10.87
N LEU A 72 0.23 1.29 -11.01
CA LEU A 72 -0.54 2.52 -11.07
C LEU A 72 -1.18 2.87 -9.70
N GLY A 73 -1.62 1.87 -8.91
CA GLY A 73 -2.43 2.05 -7.68
C GLY A 73 -1.78 2.97 -6.65
N GLY A 74 -0.47 2.84 -6.44
CA GLY A 74 0.28 3.61 -5.45
C GLY A 74 0.51 5.08 -5.82
N VAL A 75 0.38 5.49 -7.10
CA VAL A 75 0.82 6.82 -7.56
C VAL A 75 0.12 7.97 -6.83
N LEU A 76 -1.21 7.94 -6.75
CA LEU A 76 -1.95 8.99 -6.03
C LEU A 76 -1.63 8.99 -4.53
N ALA A 77 -1.49 7.79 -3.96
CA ALA A 77 -1.14 7.62 -2.56
C ALA A 77 0.25 8.19 -2.26
N GLY A 78 1.24 7.89 -3.11
CA GLY A 78 2.61 8.40 -2.99
C GLY A 78 2.69 9.90 -3.20
N TYR A 79 2.00 10.44 -4.19
CA TYR A 79 1.97 11.88 -4.46
C TYR A 79 1.43 12.67 -3.26
N GLU A 80 0.30 12.24 -2.69
CA GLU A 80 -0.30 12.91 -1.53
C GLU A 80 0.57 12.77 -0.26
N LEU A 81 1.26 11.63 -0.08
CA LEU A 81 2.22 11.48 1.01
C LEU A 81 3.42 12.42 0.83
N ALA A 82 4.01 12.47 -0.36
CA ALA A 82 5.12 13.36 -0.68
C ALA A 82 4.73 14.83 -0.45
N ARG A 83 3.53 15.23 -0.90
CA ARG A 83 2.99 16.56 -0.64
C ARG A 83 2.84 16.85 0.87
N SER A 84 2.36 15.87 1.63
CA SER A 84 2.20 16.01 3.09
C SER A 84 3.53 16.07 3.83
N LEU A 85 4.57 15.37 3.33
CA LEU A 85 5.93 15.42 3.86
C LEU A 85 6.73 16.62 3.36
N ASN A 86 6.26 17.31 2.31
CA ASN A 86 6.94 18.39 1.59
C ASN A 86 8.25 17.92 0.93
N VAL A 87 8.20 16.76 0.26
CA VAL A 87 9.33 16.14 -0.45
C VAL A 87 8.96 15.80 -1.89
N ARG A 88 9.93 15.36 -2.65
CA ARG A 88 9.77 14.95 -4.05
C ARG A 88 8.93 13.68 -4.18
N SER A 89 8.14 13.58 -5.26
CA SER A 89 7.36 12.38 -5.61
C SER A 89 7.81 11.81 -6.96
N ILE A 90 8.10 10.52 -6.98
CA ILE A 90 8.42 9.75 -8.19
C ILE A 90 7.61 8.44 -8.19
N PHE A 91 7.62 7.71 -9.30
CA PHE A 91 7.03 6.39 -9.36
C PHE A 91 7.83 5.46 -10.28
N VAL A 92 7.74 4.16 -9.99
CA VAL A 92 8.29 3.09 -10.81
C VAL A 92 7.17 2.36 -11.55
N GLU A 93 7.46 1.88 -12.75
CA GLU A 93 6.50 1.17 -13.60
C GLU A 93 6.87 -0.31 -13.70
N LYS A 94 5.87 -1.17 -13.91
CA LYS A 94 6.09 -2.60 -14.11
C LYS A 94 6.96 -2.84 -15.33
N LYS A 95 7.90 -3.76 -15.17
CA LYS A 95 8.79 -4.29 -16.18
C LYS A 95 8.82 -5.80 -16.06
N GLU A 96 9.25 -6.51 -17.08
CA GLU A 96 9.49 -7.94 -17.00
C GLU A 96 10.45 -8.28 -15.83
N GLY A 97 10.00 -9.14 -14.93
CA GLY A 97 10.74 -9.53 -13.73
C GLY A 97 10.79 -8.53 -12.57
N GLY A 98 10.32 -7.27 -12.73
CA GLY A 98 10.45 -6.29 -11.66
C GLY A 98 9.72 -4.97 -11.89
N MET A 99 10.38 -3.89 -11.46
CA MET A 99 9.97 -2.51 -11.68
C MET A 99 11.15 -1.67 -12.19
N GLU A 100 10.85 -0.57 -12.86
CA GLU A 100 11.83 0.33 -13.46
C GLU A 100 11.44 1.78 -13.26
N LEU A 101 12.42 2.62 -12.92
CA LEU A 101 12.28 4.06 -12.88
C LEU A 101 12.34 4.60 -14.31
N ARG A 102 11.31 5.35 -14.73
CA ARG A 102 11.16 5.91 -16.09
C ARG A 102 10.82 7.39 -16.04
N ARG A 103 10.38 7.95 -17.16
CA ARG A 103 9.89 9.33 -17.27
C ARG A 103 10.94 10.40 -16.99
N GLY A 104 12.23 10.09 -17.10
CA GLY A 104 13.30 11.02 -16.78
C GLY A 104 13.47 11.28 -15.27
N PHE A 105 12.88 10.45 -14.43
CA PHE A 105 13.17 10.49 -12.99
C PHE A 105 14.57 9.95 -12.72
N GLU A 106 15.25 10.55 -11.78
CA GLU A 106 16.57 10.17 -11.31
C GLU A 106 16.58 9.97 -9.80
N VAL A 107 17.48 9.14 -9.31
CA VAL A 107 17.73 8.91 -7.88
C VAL A 107 19.21 9.14 -7.63
N SER A 108 19.53 10.01 -6.68
CA SER A 108 20.91 10.27 -6.28
C SER A 108 21.42 9.18 -5.35
N LYS A 109 22.74 8.95 -5.38
CA LYS A 109 23.35 8.01 -4.45
C LYS A 109 23.13 8.45 -3.00
N GLY A 110 22.57 7.54 -2.17
CA GLY A 110 22.27 7.80 -0.77
C GLY A 110 20.96 8.58 -0.53
N GLU A 111 20.19 8.90 -1.58
CA GLU A 111 18.88 9.55 -1.45
C GLU A 111 17.94 8.69 -0.61
N LYS A 112 17.35 9.26 0.44
CA LYS A 112 16.46 8.59 1.38
C LYS A 112 15.05 8.51 0.81
N VAL A 113 14.58 7.30 0.52
CA VAL A 113 13.32 7.08 -0.19
C VAL A 113 12.34 6.29 0.67
N ILE A 114 11.09 6.76 0.74
CA ILE A 114 9.95 5.97 1.23
C ILE A 114 9.26 5.34 0.04
N ILE A 115 9.01 4.03 0.09
CA ILE A 115 8.14 3.34 -0.86
C ILE A 115 6.70 3.39 -0.36
N CYS A 116 5.81 4.02 -1.14
CA CYS A 116 4.41 4.23 -0.75
C CYS A 116 3.45 3.52 -1.69
N GLU A 117 2.63 2.63 -1.12
CA GLU A 117 1.49 1.99 -1.78
C GLU A 117 0.16 2.55 -1.27
N ASP A 118 -0.92 2.25 -1.95
CA ASP A 118 -2.27 2.43 -1.41
C ASP A 118 -2.60 1.32 -0.40
N ILE A 119 -2.31 0.06 -0.74
CA ILE A 119 -2.55 -1.12 0.08
C ILE A 119 -1.32 -2.03 0.05
N ILE A 120 -0.81 -2.42 1.21
CA ILE A 120 0.17 -3.50 1.33
C ILE A 120 -0.53 -4.79 1.73
N THR A 121 -0.41 -5.81 0.88
CA THR A 121 -0.83 -7.19 1.18
C THR A 121 0.38 -7.97 1.71
N THR A 122 1.08 -8.66 0.84
CA THR A 122 2.34 -9.33 1.18
C THR A 122 3.56 -8.42 0.99
N GLY A 123 3.39 -7.26 0.38
CA GLY A 123 4.48 -6.31 0.12
C GLY A 123 5.29 -6.57 -1.15
N GLY A 124 4.92 -7.55 -1.97
CA GLY A 124 5.71 -7.93 -3.14
C GLY A 124 5.91 -6.79 -4.17
N SER A 125 4.90 -5.95 -4.42
CA SER A 125 5.05 -4.77 -5.30
C SER A 125 5.96 -3.72 -4.69
N ALA A 126 5.79 -3.45 -3.40
CA ALA A 126 6.61 -2.49 -2.65
C ALA A 126 8.07 -2.93 -2.60
N LEU A 127 8.33 -4.25 -2.38
CA LEU A 127 9.69 -4.80 -2.43
C LEU A 127 10.34 -4.61 -3.80
N LYS A 128 9.62 -4.90 -4.89
CA LYS A 128 10.16 -4.69 -6.25
C LYS A 128 10.47 -3.22 -6.55
N ALA A 129 9.65 -2.30 -6.01
CA ALA A 129 9.92 -0.86 -6.11
C ALA A 129 11.16 -0.48 -5.30
N ALA A 130 11.32 -1.01 -4.10
CA ALA A 130 12.52 -0.82 -3.27
C ALA A 130 13.77 -1.29 -3.99
N GLN A 131 13.77 -2.50 -4.52
CA GLN A 131 14.89 -3.06 -5.29
C GLN A 131 15.27 -2.19 -6.50
N ALA A 132 14.28 -1.62 -7.21
CA ALA A 132 14.55 -0.72 -8.34
C ALA A 132 15.23 0.58 -7.90
N ILE A 133 14.85 1.14 -6.76
CA ILE A 133 15.45 2.36 -6.18
C ILE A 133 16.86 2.07 -5.64
N GLU A 134 17.04 0.97 -4.92
CA GLU A 134 18.35 0.56 -4.37
C GLU A 134 19.37 0.24 -5.45
N ALA A 135 18.92 -0.37 -6.56
CA ALA A 135 19.77 -0.61 -7.73
C ALA A 135 20.32 0.68 -8.39
N LEU A 136 19.66 1.82 -8.16
CA LEU A 136 20.09 3.15 -8.61
C LEU A 136 20.95 3.88 -7.56
N GLY A 137 21.15 3.27 -6.38
CA GLY A 137 21.94 3.84 -5.30
C GLY A 137 21.14 4.62 -4.25
N GLY A 138 19.82 4.62 -4.33
CA GLY A 138 18.94 5.15 -3.27
C GLY A 138 18.95 4.26 -2.02
N VAL A 139 18.47 4.79 -0.91
CA VAL A 139 18.32 4.09 0.37
C VAL A 139 16.87 4.08 0.76
N VAL A 140 16.26 2.89 0.83
CA VAL A 140 14.87 2.75 1.27
C VAL A 140 14.83 2.80 2.80
N VAL A 141 14.25 3.89 3.33
CA VAL A 141 14.21 4.17 4.79
C VAL A 141 12.91 3.73 5.45
N ALA A 142 11.84 3.56 4.68
CA ALA A 142 10.56 3.05 5.17
C ALA A 142 9.66 2.58 4.02
N PHE A 143 8.66 1.78 4.39
CA PHE A 143 7.47 1.52 3.59
C PHE A 143 6.28 2.26 4.17
N ALA A 144 5.33 2.66 3.34
CA ALA A 144 4.13 3.37 3.76
C ALA A 144 2.89 2.92 2.97
N SER A 145 1.72 2.88 3.63
CA SER A 145 0.44 2.60 2.96
C SER A 145 -0.74 3.21 3.71
N LEU A 146 -1.89 3.33 3.05
CA LEU A 146 -3.15 3.63 3.75
C LEU A 146 -3.63 2.41 4.53
N ALA A 147 -3.56 1.24 3.91
CA ALA A 147 -4.05 -0.01 4.46
C ALA A 147 -2.98 -1.11 4.42
N ASN A 148 -2.89 -1.87 5.51
CA ASN A 148 -2.14 -3.12 5.61
C ASN A 148 -3.13 -4.29 5.70
N ARG A 149 -2.92 -5.34 4.92
CA ARG A 149 -3.78 -6.53 4.92
C ARG A 149 -3.40 -7.53 6.04
N GLY A 150 -2.58 -7.12 7.00
CA GLY A 150 -2.22 -7.92 8.17
C GLY A 150 -1.26 -9.07 7.89
N PHE A 151 -0.51 -9.02 6.79
CA PHE A 151 0.60 -9.95 6.54
C PHE A 151 1.92 -9.39 7.03
N CYS A 152 2.15 -8.10 6.87
CA CYS A 152 3.38 -7.44 7.28
C CYS A 152 3.19 -6.71 8.60
N LYS A 153 4.22 -6.77 9.46
CA LYS A 153 4.26 -6.01 10.71
C LYS A 153 4.34 -4.53 10.39
N ARG A 154 3.49 -3.74 11.02
CA ARG A 154 3.56 -2.29 10.92
C ARG A 154 3.92 -1.63 12.24
N VAL A 155 4.42 -0.43 12.17
CA VAL A 155 4.66 0.43 13.33
C VAL A 155 3.35 0.64 14.11
N GLY A 156 3.44 0.52 15.43
CA GLY A 156 2.29 0.68 16.34
C GLY A 156 1.33 -0.52 16.37
N ASN A 157 1.76 -1.69 15.87
CA ASN A 157 1.06 -2.95 16.04
C ASN A 157 2.04 -4.02 16.53
N ASP A 158 1.67 -4.76 17.58
CA ASP A 158 2.50 -5.82 18.18
C ASP A 158 2.43 -7.15 17.41
N ALA A 159 1.49 -7.29 16.47
CA ALA A 159 1.37 -8.50 15.66
C ALA A 159 2.63 -8.73 14.81
N ASP A 160 3.16 -9.96 14.87
CA ASP A 160 4.31 -10.33 14.05
C ASP A 160 3.94 -10.45 12.57
N ALA A 161 4.96 -10.23 11.71
CA ALA A 161 4.81 -10.47 10.28
C ALA A 161 4.58 -11.97 10.02
N LYS A 162 3.64 -12.27 9.12
CA LYS A 162 3.40 -13.64 8.63
C LYS A 162 4.50 -14.04 7.65
N GLU A 163 4.70 -15.33 7.46
CA GLU A 163 5.68 -15.88 6.53
C GLU A 163 5.54 -15.33 5.08
N ALA A 164 4.31 -15.06 4.67
CA ALA A 164 4.02 -14.50 3.35
C ALA A 164 4.41 -13.02 3.17
N CYS A 165 4.85 -12.32 4.24
CA CYS A 165 5.34 -10.94 4.11
C CYS A 165 6.70 -10.93 3.40
N SER A 166 6.79 -10.17 2.31
CA SER A 166 8.01 -10.03 1.51
C SER A 166 8.87 -8.83 1.92
N LEU A 167 8.37 -7.95 2.81
CA LEU A 167 9.11 -6.75 3.22
C LEU A 167 10.28 -7.10 4.15
N PRO A 168 11.43 -6.41 4.03
CA PRO A 168 12.55 -6.54 4.95
C PRO A 168 12.12 -6.21 6.39
N LYS A 169 12.59 -6.99 7.35
CA LYS A 169 12.20 -6.85 8.77
C LYS A 169 12.83 -5.63 9.46
N ASP A 170 13.93 -5.17 8.95
CA ASP A 170 14.73 -4.03 9.44
C ASP A 170 14.26 -2.67 8.89
N VAL A 171 13.38 -2.67 7.89
CA VAL A 171 12.80 -1.44 7.33
C VAL A 171 11.35 -1.28 7.82
N PRO A 172 11.02 -0.19 8.55
CA PRO A 172 9.71 -0.03 9.14
C PRO A 172 8.60 0.15 8.08
N LEU A 173 7.43 -0.42 8.37
CA LEU A 173 6.19 -0.18 7.62
C LEU A 173 5.28 0.75 8.43
N PHE A 174 4.95 1.89 7.85
CA PHE A 174 3.92 2.80 8.35
C PHE A 174 2.60 2.56 7.61
N SER A 175 1.53 2.26 8.35
CA SER A 175 0.20 2.11 7.77
C SER A 175 -0.85 2.65 8.73
N LEU A 176 -1.90 3.28 8.20
CA LEU A 176 -2.95 3.86 9.03
C LEU A 176 -3.82 2.82 9.71
N GLY A 177 -3.96 1.63 9.14
CA GLY A 177 -4.73 0.55 9.75
C GLY A 177 -4.49 -0.82 9.14
N ASP A 178 -4.90 -1.83 9.90
CA ASP A 178 -4.89 -3.22 9.46
C ASP A 178 -6.30 -3.65 9.04
N PHE A 179 -6.36 -4.29 7.87
CA PHE A 179 -7.60 -4.84 7.32
C PHE A 179 -7.43 -6.35 7.11
N THR A 180 -7.72 -7.10 8.15
CA THR A 180 -7.64 -8.57 8.08
C THR A 180 -8.94 -9.12 7.52
N PHE A 181 -8.88 -9.70 6.32
CA PHE A 181 -10.00 -10.37 5.65
C PHE A 181 -9.70 -11.84 5.49
N GLU A 182 -10.76 -12.64 5.48
CA GLU A 182 -10.64 -14.04 5.14
C GLU A 182 -10.25 -14.21 3.67
N MET A 183 -9.36 -15.13 3.43
CA MET A 183 -8.92 -15.53 2.08
C MET A 183 -8.93 -17.04 2.01
N PHE A 184 -9.41 -17.54 0.89
CA PHE A 184 -9.60 -18.96 0.66
C PHE A 184 -8.92 -19.38 -0.65
N ALA A 185 -8.31 -20.53 -0.70
CA ALA A 185 -8.02 -21.18 -1.95
C ALA A 185 -9.34 -21.46 -2.69
N PRO A 186 -9.40 -21.41 -4.03
CA PRO A 186 -10.64 -21.62 -4.77
C PRO A 186 -11.39 -22.90 -4.38
N GLU A 187 -10.65 -23.98 -4.11
CA GLU A 187 -11.18 -25.32 -3.75
C GLU A 187 -11.81 -25.34 -2.36
N GLU A 188 -11.36 -24.45 -1.48
CA GLU A 188 -11.80 -24.37 -0.07
C GLU A 188 -12.81 -23.25 0.16
N CYS A 189 -13.08 -22.42 -0.87
CA CYS A 189 -13.90 -21.23 -0.75
C CYS A 189 -15.35 -21.59 -0.38
N PRO A 190 -15.87 -21.15 0.76
CA PRO A 190 -17.25 -21.41 1.17
C PRO A 190 -18.27 -20.80 0.22
N MET A 191 -17.98 -19.61 -0.32
CA MET A 191 -18.87 -18.92 -1.26
C MET A 191 -18.98 -19.67 -2.60
N CYS A 192 -17.90 -20.33 -3.06
CA CYS A 192 -17.96 -21.23 -4.23
C CYS A 192 -18.85 -22.44 -3.96
N LYS A 193 -18.76 -23.01 -2.75
CA LYS A 193 -19.59 -24.16 -2.34
C LYS A 193 -21.08 -23.82 -2.29
N GLU A 194 -21.39 -22.55 -2.02
CA GLU A 194 -22.76 -22.00 -2.05
C GLU A 194 -23.21 -21.58 -3.46
N GLY A 195 -22.40 -21.81 -4.51
CA GLY A 195 -22.73 -21.52 -5.91
C GLY A 195 -22.44 -20.09 -6.36
N SER A 196 -21.79 -19.27 -5.53
CA SER A 196 -21.40 -17.90 -5.90
C SER A 196 -20.18 -17.91 -6.83
N ILE A 197 -20.15 -16.98 -7.79
CA ILE A 197 -19.04 -16.82 -8.74
C ILE A 197 -18.18 -15.64 -8.27
N ALA A 198 -16.86 -15.86 -8.14
CA ALA A 198 -15.92 -14.83 -7.75
C ALA A 198 -15.76 -13.76 -8.85
N VAL A 199 -15.87 -12.49 -8.47
CA VAL A 199 -15.73 -11.34 -9.37
C VAL A 199 -14.36 -10.73 -9.17
N LYS A 200 -13.66 -10.40 -10.27
CA LYS A 200 -12.39 -9.65 -10.22
C LYS A 200 -12.69 -8.15 -10.17
N PRO A 201 -12.46 -7.45 -9.04
CA PRO A 201 -12.75 -6.03 -8.95
C PRO A 201 -11.81 -5.21 -9.86
N GLY A 202 -12.36 -4.13 -10.46
CA GLY A 202 -11.58 -3.22 -11.31
C GLY A 202 -11.36 -3.68 -12.75
N SER A 203 -11.77 -4.89 -13.10
CA SER A 203 -11.87 -5.35 -14.47
C SER A 203 -13.35 -5.44 -14.86
N LYS A 204 -13.93 -4.35 -15.37
CA LYS A 204 -15.04 -4.51 -16.30
C LYS A 204 -14.44 -4.98 -17.61
N GLY A 205 -14.67 -6.26 -17.94
CA GLY A 205 -14.56 -6.73 -19.30
C GLY A 205 -15.61 -6.03 -20.16
#